data_2f1350e069abbb2b75c6e9a0b929e337
#
_entry.id   2f1350e069abbb2b75c6e9a0b929e337
#
_cell.length_a   1.000
_cell.length_b   1.000
_cell.length_c   1.000
_cell.angle_alpha   90.00
_cell.angle_beta   90.00
_cell.angle_gamma   90.00
#
_symmetry.space_group_name_H-M   'P 1'
#
loop_
_entity.id
_entity.type
_entity.pdbx_description
1 polymer ?
#
loop_
_entity_poly.entity_id
_entity_poly.type
_entity_poly.pdbx_seq_one_letter_code
_entity_poly.pdbx_strand_id
1 'polypeptide(L)'
;PLYLRQYNDFEGDSWTPEIIYRRIHQVWSREDSLCLIMEQDGEPLGFAMGYLEAFYDLDAYYLVEIVIDHTRQGEGLGTRLMAELETAVKARGGRMIQLASVNDEMHRHFYGKLGFLDANNLVLKSKFLSDESDRNEAET
;
A
#
# COMPACT_ATOMS: atom_id res chain seq x y z
N PRO A 1 -3.83 -16.86 3.74
CA PRO A 1 -4.33 -15.50 3.84
C PRO A 1 -4.08 -14.69 2.57
N LEU A 2 -4.96 -13.74 2.32
CA LEU A 2 -4.92 -12.91 1.11
C LEU A 2 -3.58 -12.18 0.92
N TYR A 3 -3.07 -11.57 1.98
CA TYR A 3 -1.82 -10.81 1.93
C TYR A 3 -0.63 -11.69 1.58
N LEU A 4 -0.50 -12.83 2.24
CA LEU A 4 0.58 -13.76 1.97
C LEU A 4 0.53 -14.28 0.54
N ARG A 5 -0.66 -14.65 0.08
CA ARG A 5 -0.86 -15.15 -1.29
C ARG A 5 -0.46 -14.09 -2.31
N GLN A 6 -0.87 -12.83 -2.11
CA GLN A 6 -0.54 -11.74 -3.01
C GLN A 6 0.98 -11.52 -3.11
N TYR A 7 1.67 -11.49 -1.99
CA TYR A 7 3.11 -11.26 -1.97
C TYR A 7 3.89 -12.44 -2.55
N ASN A 8 3.52 -13.66 -2.21
CA ASN A 8 4.23 -14.83 -2.73
C ASN A 8 4.00 -15.01 -4.23
N ASP A 9 2.84 -14.63 -4.74
CA ASP A 9 2.57 -14.72 -6.19
C ASP A 9 3.38 -13.72 -7.01
N PHE A 10 3.70 -12.54 -6.44
CA PHE A 10 4.39 -11.49 -7.19
C PHE A 10 5.84 -11.26 -6.77
N GLU A 11 6.21 -11.62 -5.55
CA GLU A 11 7.56 -11.39 -5.01
C GLU A 11 8.30 -12.67 -4.63
N GLY A 12 7.73 -13.83 -4.96
CA GLY A 12 8.28 -15.14 -4.61
C GLY A 12 7.92 -15.57 -3.20
N ASP A 13 8.60 -16.61 -2.71
CA ASP A 13 8.23 -17.26 -1.45
C ASP A 13 9.01 -16.75 -0.23
N SER A 14 9.57 -15.54 -0.30
CA SER A 14 10.36 -14.97 0.79
C SER A 14 9.50 -14.40 1.92
N TRP A 15 8.21 -14.18 1.69
CA TRP A 15 7.30 -13.65 2.70
C TRP A 15 6.70 -14.80 3.52
N THR A 16 6.79 -14.68 4.85
CA THR A 16 6.23 -15.66 5.77
C THR A 16 5.02 -15.09 6.48
N PRO A 17 4.11 -15.94 7.04
CA PRO A 17 2.98 -15.43 7.81
C PRO A 17 3.39 -14.52 8.95
N GLU A 18 4.50 -14.82 9.63
CA GLU A 18 5.01 -14.02 10.75
C GLU A 18 5.42 -12.61 10.30
N ILE A 19 6.14 -12.52 9.19
CA ILE A 19 6.59 -11.24 8.65
C ILE A 19 5.38 -10.41 8.19
N ILE A 20 4.44 -11.04 7.51
CA ILE A 20 3.24 -10.36 7.04
C ILE A 20 2.38 -9.89 8.21
N TYR A 21 2.18 -10.72 9.23
CA TYR A 21 1.45 -10.33 10.41
C TYR A 21 2.10 -9.11 11.08
N ARG A 22 3.44 -9.14 11.21
CA ARG A 22 4.18 -8.03 11.79
C ARG A 22 4.00 -6.74 11.01
N ARG A 23 4.06 -6.81 9.67
CA ARG A 23 3.88 -5.66 8.80
C ARG A 23 2.47 -5.07 8.94
N ILE A 24 1.45 -5.90 8.92
CA ILE A 24 0.07 -5.46 9.09
C ILE A 24 -0.12 -4.84 10.47
N HIS A 25 0.39 -5.49 11.50
CA HIS A 25 0.28 -4.98 12.86
C HIS A 25 0.97 -3.64 13.05
N GLN A 26 2.12 -3.42 12.41
CA GLN A 26 2.84 -2.15 12.48
C GLN A 26 2.03 -0.99 11.90
N VAL A 27 1.21 -1.25 10.89
CA VAL A 27 0.32 -0.22 10.34
C VAL A 27 -0.95 -0.11 11.15
N TRP A 28 -1.59 -1.24 11.43
CA TRP A 28 -2.87 -1.29 12.16
C TRP A 28 -2.78 -0.64 13.54
N SER A 29 -1.68 -0.86 14.26
CA SER A 29 -1.52 -0.39 15.63
C SER A 29 -1.15 1.08 15.75
N ARG A 30 -0.96 1.79 14.64
CA ARG A 30 -0.70 3.23 14.68
C ARG A 30 -1.95 3.97 15.16
N GLU A 31 -1.73 5.06 15.89
CA GLU A 31 -2.82 5.85 16.46
C GLU A 31 -3.82 6.32 15.39
N ASP A 32 -3.32 6.73 14.24
CA ASP A 32 -4.12 7.30 13.16
C ASP A 32 -4.31 6.34 12.00
N SER A 33 -4.29 5.04 12.27
CA SER A 33 -4.49 4.06 11.22
C SER A 33 -5.92 4.06 10.70
N LEU A 34 -6.07 3.76 9.42
CA LEU A 34 -7.35 3.58 8.77
C LEU A 34 -7.20 2.43 7.78
N CYS A 35 -7.86 1.33 8.06
CA CYS A 35 -7.74 0.11 7.26
C CYS A 35 -9.13 -0.34 6.84
N LEU A 36 -9.27 -0.76 5.58
CA LEU A 36 -10.53 -1.24 5.02
C LEU A 36 -10.35 -2.66 4.51
N ILE A 37 -11.36 -3.48 4.73
CA ILE A 37 -11.43 -4.84 4.18
C ILE A 37 -12.67 -4.92 3.29
N MET A 38 -12.48 -5.41 2.07
CA MET A 38 -13.57 -5.68 1.15
C MET A 38 -13.90 -7.18 1.22
N GLU A 39 -15.16 -7.49 1.47
CA GLU A 39 -15.61 -8.89 1.60
C GLU A 39 -16.81 -9.17 0.71
N GLN A 40 -16.93 -10.43 0.31
CA GLN A 40 -18.10 -10.93 -0.36
C GLN A 40 -18.40 -12.32 0.20
N ASP A 41 -19.62 -12.51 0.74
CA ASP A 41 -20.07 -13.78 1.32
C ASP A 41 -19.10 -14.30 2.39
N GLY A 42 -18.55 -13.40 3.19
CA GLY A 42 -17.61 -13.73 4.25
C GLY A 42 -16.17 -13.95 3.79
N GLU A 43 -15.91 -13.90 2.49
CA GLU A 43 -14.57 -14.08 1.94
C GLU A 43 -13.90 -12.74 1.68
N PRO A 44 -12.65 -12.55 2.12
CA PRO A 44 -11.93 -11.31 1.84
C PRO A 44 -11.55 -11.23 0.36
N LEU A 45 -11.91 -10.13 -0.28
CA LEU A 45 -11.56 -9.86 -1.68
C LEU A 45 -10.37 -8.92 -1.80
N GLY A 46 -10.15 -8.10 -0.79
CA GLY A 46 -9.06 -7.15 -0.80
C GLY A 46 -9.02 -6.31 0.45
N PHE A 47 -7.97 -5.53 0.60
CA PHE A 47 -7.87 -4.61 1.71
C PHE A 47 -6.96 -3.42 1.35
N ALA A 48 -7.14 -2.34 2.10
CA ALA A 48 -6.25 -1.19 2.05
C ALA A 48 -5.82 -0.86 3.47
N MET A 49 -4.56 -0.55 3.68
CA MET A 49 -4.07 -0.15 4.99
C MET A 49 -3.14 1.04 4.88
N GLY A 50 -3.25 1.92 5.84
CA GLY A 50 -2.46 3.12 5.90
C GLY A 50 -2.80 3.94 7.13
N TYR A 51 -2.38 5.18 7.13
CA TYR A 51 -2.55 6.05 8.29
C TYR A 51 -2.60 7.52 7.88
N LEU A 52 -3.23 8.32 8.72
CA LEU A 52 -3.29 9.77 8.55
C LEU A 52 -2.04 10.42 9.14
N GLU A 53 -1.50 11.40 8.44
CA GLU A 53 -0.38 12.22 8.88
C GLU A 53 -0.79 13.69 8.89
N ALA A 54 -0.41 14.40 9.94
CA ALA A 54 -0.64 15.83 10.01
C ALA A 54 0.46 16.59 9.28
N PHE A 55 0.08 17.42 8.32
CA PHE A 55 0.95 18.43 7.74
C PHE A 55 0.49 19.80 8.23
N TYR A 56 1.30 20.83 8.01
CA TYR A 56 0.97 22.14 8.59
C TYR A 56 -0.32 22.74 8.03
N ASP A 57 -0.76 22.35 6.85
CA ASP A 57 -1.92 22.92 6.17
C ASP A 57 -3.03 21.91 5.87
N LEU A 58 -2.78 20.64 6.03
CA LEU A 58 -3.80 19.60 5.79
C LEU A 58 -3.39 18.28 6.45
N ASP A 59 -4.34 17.36 6.55
CA ASP A 59 -4.05 15.97 6.90
C ASP A 59 -3.99 15.14 5.62
N ALA A 60 -2.98 14.30 5.51
CA ALA A 60 -2.80 13.39 4.39
C ALA A 60 -2.88 11.95 4.85
N TYR A 61 -3.47 11.11 4.02
CA TYR A 61 -3.46 9.66 4.26
C TYR A 61 -2.33 9.04 3.46
N TYR A 62 -1.46 8.30 4.13
CA TYR A 62 -0.42 7.53 3.46
C TYR A 62 -0.91 6.10 3.29
N LEU A 63 -1.13 5.69 2.05
CA LEU A 63 -1.55 4.34 1.70
C LEU A 63 -0.31 3.45 1.66
N VAL A 64 -0.20 2.56 2.64
CA VAL A 64 0.95 1.64 2.72
C VAL A 64 0.76 0.48 1.76
N GLU A 65 -0.44 -0.10 1.73
CA GLU A 65 -0.76 -1.23 0.87
C GLU A 65 -2.20 -1.20 0.42
N ILE A 66 -2.42 -1.57 -0.83
CA ILE A 66 -3.73 -1.93 -1.34
C ILE A 66 -3.58 -3.26 -2.08
N VAL A 67 -4.39 -4.24 -1.71
CA VAL A 67 -4.30 -5.60 -2.21
C VAL A 67 -5.68 -6.07 -2.63
N ILE A 68 -5.78 -6.61 -3.85
CA ILE A 68 -6.99 -7.28 -4.35
C ILE A 68 -6.60 -8.74 -4.62
N ASP A 69 -7.47 -9.67 -4.25
CA ASP A 69 -7.27 -11.08 -4.54
C ASP A 69 -6.93 -11.23 -6.03
N HIS A 70 -5.76 -11.81 -6.34
CA HIS A 70 -5.27 -11.86 -7.71
C HIS A 70 -6.19 -12.67 -8.64
N THR A 71 -6.99 -13.59 -8.09
CA THR A 71 -7.97 -14.35 -8.89
C THR A 71 -9.19 -13.50 -9.28
N ARG A 72 -9.33 -12.32 -8.68
CA ARG A 72 -10.46 -11.41 -8.89
C ARG A 72 -10.02 -10.08 -9.50
N GLN A 73 -8.79 -9.97 -9.97
CA GLN A 73 -8.31 -8.77 -10.64
C GLN A 73 -8.99 -8.61 -12.00
N GLY A 74 -9.16 -7.36 -12.45
CA GLY A 74 -9.87 -7.07 -13.69
C GLY A 74 -11.37 -6.88 -13.53
N GLU A 75 -11.91 -7.00 -12.32
CA GLU A 75 -13.34 -6.82 -12.02
C GLU A 75 -13.67 -5.43 -11.48
N GLY A 76 -12.71 -4.51 -11.47
CA GLY A 76 -12.93 -3.16 -10.96
C GLY A 76 -12.91 -3.05 -9.43
N LEU A 77 -12.48 -4.09 -8.73
CA LEU A 77 -12.48 -4.11 -7.27
C LEU A 77 -11.48 -3.12 -6.67
N GLY A 78 -10.31 -2.94 -7.31
CA GLY A 78 -9.31 -1.97 -6.86
C GLY A 78 -9.82 -0.54 -6.93
N THR A 79 -10.48 -0.20 -8.03
CA THR A 79 -11.11 1.11 -8.20
C THR A 79 -12.19 1.35 -7.16
N ARG A 80 -13.00 0.33 -6.90
CA ARG A 80 -14.07 0.38 -5.92
C ARG A 80 -13.54 0.54 -4.50
N LEU A 81 -12.50 -0.22 -4.15
CA LEU A 81 -11.86 -0.12 -2.84
C LEU A 81 -11.24 1.26 -2.65
N MET A 82 -10.60 1.81 -3.68
CA MET A 82 -10.03 3.15 -3.62
C MET A 82 -11.12 4.20 -3.41
N ALA A 83 -12.27 4.08 -4.06
CA ALA A 83 -13.38 5.00 -3.88
C ALA A 83 -13.90 4.97 -2.44
N GLU A 84 -14.02 3.79 -1.86
CA GLU A 84 -14.42 3.63 -0.45
C GLU A 84 -13.36 4.22 0.49
N LEU A 85 -12.09 4.03 0.16
CA LEU A 85 -10.99 4.60 0.95
C LEU A 85 -11.03 6.12 0.92
N GLU A 86 -11.26 6.72 -0.25
CA GLU A 86 -11.38 8.18 -0.37
C GLU A 86 -12.49 8.72 0.51
N THR A 87 -13.64 8.05 0.50
CA THR A 87 -14.78 8.42 1.34
C THR A 87 -14.40 8.36 2.83
N ALA A 88 -13.75 7.28 3.24
CA ALA A 88 -13.34 7.09 4.63
C ALA A 88 -12.28 8.10 5.07
N VAL A 89 -11.32 8.42 4.19
CA VAL A 89 -10.28 9.40 4.47
C VAL A 89 -10.91 10.79 4.65
N LYS A 90 -11.82 11.17 3.75
CA LYS A 90 -12.54 12.45 3.87
C LYS A 90 -13.33 12.54 5.17
N ALA A 91 -14.00 11.46 5.56
CA ALA A 91 -14.76 11.41 6.80
C ALA A 91 -13.88 11.61 8.04
N ARG A 92 -12.60 11.27 7.95
CA ARG A 92 -11.61 11.46 9.01
C ARG A 92 -10.88 12.81 8.90
N GLY A 93 -11.27 13.65 7.98
CA GLY A 93 -10.67 14.98 7.80
C GLY A 93 -9.46 14.99 6.88
N GLY A 94 -9.13 13.90 6.25
CA GLY A 94 -8.02 13.82 5.30
C GLY A 94 -8.37 14.49 3.98
N ARG A 95 -7.40 15.14 3.36
CA ARG A 95 -7.61 15.90 2.12
C ARG A 95 -6.69 15.47 0.99
N MET A 96 -5.82 14.50 1.24
CA MET A 96 -4.89 14.00 0.25
C MET A 96 -4.57 12.55 0.55
N ILE A 97 -4.38 11.75 -0.49
CA ILE A 97 -3.86 10.38 -0.37
C ILE A 97 -2.51 10.35 -1.09
N GLN A 98 -1.50 9.87 -0.40
CA GLN A 98 -0.17 9.66 -0.97
C GLN A 98 0.21 8.20 -0.89
N LEU A 99 1.03 7.74 -1.83
CA LEU A 99 1.54 6.39 -1.85
C LEU A 99 2.87 6.33 -2.60
N ALA A 100 3.64 5.28 -2.34
CA ALA A 100 4.78 4.93 -3.15
C ALA A 100 4.38 3.73 -4.00
N SER A 101 4.56 3.82 -5.30
CA SER A 101 4.14 2.80 -6.24
C SER A 101 5.33 2.23 -7.00
N VAL A 102 5.23 0.97 -7.37
CA VAL A 102 6.16 0.40 -8.35
C VAL A 102 6.05 1.22 -9.63
N ASN A 103 7.21 1.59 -10.18
CA ASN A 103 7.27 2.44 -11.37
C ASN A 103 7.21 1.58 -12.63
N ASP A 104 6.04 1.05 -12.93
CA ASP A 104 5.78 0.29 -14.15
C ASP A 104 4.49 0.78 -14.82
N GLU A 105 4.26 0.30 -16.03
CA GLU A 105 3.13 0.77 -16.83
C GLU A 105 1.78 0.42 -16.20
N MET A 106 1.66 -0.78 -15.64
CA MET A 106 0.41 -1.24 -15.02
C MET A 106 0.01 -0.36 -13.84
N HIS A 107 0.97 -0.08 -12.94
CA HIS A 107 0.72 0.76 -11.78
C HIS A 107 0.48 2.22 -12.17
N ARG A 108 1.25 2.75 -13.12
CA ARG A 108 1.03 4.11 -13.62
C ARG A 108 -0.36 4.26 -14.22
N HIS A 109 -0.81 3.27 -14.99
CA HIS A 109 -2.15 3.29 -15.57
C HIS A 109 -3.22 3.24 -14.48
N PHE A 110 -3.09 2.32 -13.52
CA PHE A 110 -4.08 2.16 -12.45
C PHE A 110 -4.23 3.44 -11.64
N TYR A 111 -3.13 3.98 -11.14
CA TYR A 111 -3.19 5.18 -10.30
C TYR A 111 -3.50 6.44 -11.12
N GLY A 112 -3.02 6.52 -12.33
CA GLY A 112 -3.27 7.66 -13.20
C GLY A 112 -4.75 7.85 -13.52
N LYS A 113 -5.45 6.77 -13.84
CA LYS A 113 -6.90 6.87 -14.11
C LYS A 113 -7.72 7.23 -12.87
N LEU A 114 -7.16 7.03 -11.68
CA LEU A 114 -7.79 7.40 -10.42
C LEU A 114 -7.46 8.84 -10.00
N GLY A 115 -6.67 9.56 -10.80
CA GLY A 115 -6.36 10.95 -10.54
C GLY A 115 -5.08 11.20 -9.75
N PHE A 116 -4.27 10.18 -9.51
CA PHE A 116 -2.99 10.34 -8.83
C PHE A 116 -1.97 10.96 -9.78
N LEU A 117 -1.21 11.91 -9.28
CA LEU A 117 -0.15 12.60 -10.02
C LEU A 117 1.19 12.29 -9.38
N ASP A 118 2.22 12.17 -10.20
CA ASP A 118 3.58 11.96 -9.71
C ASP A 118 4.09 13.24 -9.01
N ALA A 119 4.78 13.05 -7.88
CA ALA A 119 5.47 14.15 -7.22
C ALA A 119 6.82 14.33 -7.90
N ASN A 120 6.96 15.37 -8.73
CA ASN A 120 8.16 15.59 -9.52
C ASN A 120 9.36 16.05 -8.70
N ASN A 121 9.13 16.48 -7.46
CA ASN A 121 10.19 17.00 -6.57
C ASN A 121 10.63 15.97 -5.52
N LEU A 122 10.10 14.74 -5.57
CA LEU A 122 10.39 13.72 -4.57
C LEU A 122 10.84 12.43 -5.23
N VAL A 123 11.77 11.75 -4.60
CA VAL A 123 12.17 10.39 -4.97
C VAL A 123 12.33 9.56 -3.71
N LEU A 124 12.04 8.28 -3.80
CA LEU A 124 12.33 7.34 -2.72
C LEU A 124 13.83 7.06 -2.74
N LYS A 125 14.49 7.23 -1.59
CA LYS A 125 15.92 6.93 -1.44
C LYS A 125 16.08 5.86 -0.38
N SER A 126 16.94 4.90 -0.65
CA SER A 126 17.20 3.79 0.27
C SER A 126 18.70 3.64 0.47
N LYS A 127 19.08 3.29 1.70
CA LYS A 127 20.46 2.97 2.04
C LYS A 127 20.44 1.72 2.92
N PHE A 128 21.12 0.67 2.48
CA PHE A 128 21.24 -0.52 3.30
C PHE A 128 22.21 -0.27 4.44
N LEU A 129 21.80 -0.60 5.66
CA LEU A 129 22.63 -0.46 6.86
C LEU A 129 23.24 -1.81 7.18
N SER A 130 24.35 -2.10 6.54
CA SER A 130 25.06 -3.36 6.66
C SER A 130 26.53 -3.08 6.92
N ASP A 131 27.32 -4.11 7.26
CA ASP A 131 28.74 -3.93 7.41
C ASP A 131 29.39 -3.66 6.04
N GLU A 132 30.71 -3.34 6.07
CA GLU A 132 31.42 -2.91 4.86
C GLU A 132 31.46 -3.99 3.77
N SER A 133 31.55 -5.27 4.15
CA SER A 133 31.56 -6.36 3.19
C SER A 133 30.22 -6.52 2.47
N ASP A 134 29.13 -6.36 3.21
CA ASP A 134 27.76 -6.45 2.64
C ASP A 134 27.52 -5.30 1.65
N ARG A 135 28.05 -4.11 1.96
CA ARG A 135 27.89 -2.96 1.07
C ARG A 135 28.62 -3.16 -0.26
N ASN A 136 29.78 -3.77 -0.22
CA ASN A 136 30.54 -4.06 -1.44
C ASN A 136 29.80 -5.04 -2.33
N GLU A 137 29.11 -6.02 -1.75
CA GLU A 137 28.26 -6.94 -2.52
C GLU A 137 27.07 -6.23 -3.13
N ALA A 138 26.47 -5.27 -2.42
CA ALA A 138 25.31 -4.54 -2.91
C ALA A 138 25.65 -3.59 -4.07
N GLU A 139 26.89 -3.12 -4.16
CA GLU A 139 27.33 -2.21 -5.22
C GLU A 139 27.70 -2.93 -6.52
N THR A 140 27.84 -4.24 -6.47
CA THR A 140 28.18 -5.04 -7.64
C THR A 140 26.95 -5.67 -8.28
#